data_1b1029d672e3ca42b43a9cd2eabff49e
#
_entry.id   1b1029d672e3ca42b43a9cd2eabff49e
#
_cell.length_a   1.000
_cell.length_b   1.000
_cell.length_c   1.000
_cell.angle_alpha   90.00
_cell.angle_beta   90.00
_cell.angle_gamma   90.00
#
_symmetry.space_group_name_H-M   'P 1'
#
loop_
_entity.id
_entity.type
_entity.pdbx_description
1 polymer ?
#
loop_
_entity_poly.entity_id
_entity_poly.type
_entity_poly.pdbx_seq_one_letter_code
_entity_poly.pdbx_strand_id
1 'polypeptide(L)'
;MQQVNTSAYRQDTLWRYIISGCGLALIVLTIAIGAFLCYKGLGTFTTYNHSISEFLFSADWAPSDDVEGGGKVGAAIFIFGSIVTCALALAIATPFSLATAIFMTEISPELGKRFVQPAVEIFVGIPSVVYGWLGLTILVPLIKDIFHLRFGFSVLAAGIVLAVMIFPTITSLAADALRSIPQGYRAASYGLGATRWQTIAKVVVPAAVTGLMTAVILGLARAFGEALAVAMVI
;
A
#
# COMPACT_ATOMS: atom_id res chain seq x y z
N MET A 1 -32.01 -19.35 -38.24
CA MET A 1 -31.20 -18.13 -38.43
C MET A 1 -31.58 -17.15 -37.33
N GLN A 2 -30.74 -17.02 -36.29
CA GLN A 2 -30.96 -16.01 -35.24
C GLN A 2 -30.72 -14.64 -35.87
N GLN A 3 -31.72 -13.77 -35.86
CA GLN A 3 -31.56 -12.36 -36.22
C GLN A 3 -30.62 -11.68 -35.19
N VAL A 4 -29.38 -11.43 -35.60
CA VAL A 4 -28.43 -10.65 -34.79
C VAL A 4 -29.03 -9.26 -34.61
N ASN A 5 -29.33 -8.91 -33.37
CA ASN A 5 -29.92 -7.62 -33.02
C ASN A 5 -28.88 -6.51 -33.29
N THR A 6 -28.96 -5.91 -34.47
CA THR A 6 -28.02 -4.88 -34.97
C THR A 6 -27.94 -3.65 -34.04
N SER A 7 -28.99 -3.37 -33.27
CA SER A 7 -29.03 -2.32 -32.27
C SER A 7 -28.12 -2.61 -31.08
N ALA A 8 -28.13 -3.84 -30.58
CA ALA A 8 -27.27 -4.26 -29.48
C ALA A 8 -25.77 -4.21 -29.88
N TYR A 9 -25.45 -4.64 -31.10
CA TYR A 9 -24.09 -4.61 -31.61
C TYR A 9 -23.56 -3.18 -31.77
N ARG A 10 -24.37 -2.22 -32.23
CA ARG A 10 -24.01 -0.80 -32.31
C ARG A 10 -23.80 -0.18 -30.94
N GLN A 11 -24.62 -0.52 -29.95
CA GLN A 11 -24.45 -0.06 -28.58
C GLN A 11 -23.16 -0.61 -27.96
N ASP A 12 -22.87 -1.88 -28.14
CA ASP A 12 -21.64 -2.51 -27.64
C ASP A 12 -20.38 -1.86 -28.26
N THR A 13 -20.41 -1.61 -29.55
CA THR A 13 -19.31 -0.92 -30.25
C THR A 13 -19.10 0.51 -29.72
N LEU A 14 -20.18 1.25 -29.47
CA LEU A 14 -20.13 2.61 -28.95
C LEU A 14 -19.55 2.64 -27.53
N TRP A 15 -20.02 1.75 -26.64
CA TRP A 15 -19.47 1.60 -25.30
C TRP A 15 -18.00 1.20 -25.29
N ARG A 16 -17.61 0.34 -26.19
CA ARG A 16 -16.19 -0.06 -26.36
C ARG A 16 -15.31 1.14 -26.71
N TYR A 17 -15.73 2.02 -27.63
CA TYR A 17 -14.98 3.23 -27.96
C TYR A 17 -14.94 4.22 -26.80
N ILE A 18 -16.05 4.40 -26.07
CA ILE A 18 -16.09 5.28 -24.89
C ILE A 18 -15.13 4.78 -23.82
N ILE A 19 -15.20 3.49 -23.45
CA ILE A 19 -14.34 2.89 -22.44
C ILE A 19 -12.87 2.96 -22.85
N SER A 20 -12.57 2.64 -24.13
CA SER A 20 -11.20 2.74 -24.66
C SER A 20 -10.69 4.19 -24.67
N GLY A 21 -11.55 5.15 -25.01
CA GLY A 21 -11.25 6.57 -24.95
C GLY A 21 -10.96 7.06 -23.54
N CYS A 22 -11.78 6.66 -22.56
CA CYS A 22 -11.53 6.97 -21.16
C CYS A 22 -10.24 6.35 -20.66
N GLY A 23 -9.95 5.10 -21.01
CA GLY A 23 -8.70 4.44 -20.66
C GLY A 23 -7.48 5.16 -21.24
N LEU A 24 -7.55 5.54 -22.52
CA LEU A 24 -6.49 6.31 -23.17
C LEU A 24 -6.30 7.69 -22.52
N ALA A 25 -7.39 8.38 -22.20
CA ALA A 25 -7.34 9.67 -21.51
C ALA A 25 -6.65 9.59 -20.15
N LEU A 26 -6.92 8.53 -19.35
CA LEU A 26 -6.23 8.30 -18.09
C LEU A 26 -4.75 8.05 -18.26
N ILE A 27 -4.35 7.27 -19.26
CA ILE A 27 -2.93 7.02 -19.56
C ILE A 27 -2.24 8.33 -19.95
N VAL A 28 -2.82 9.11 -20.85
CA VAL A 28 -2.27 10.39 -21.29
C VAL A 28 -2.16 11.36 -20.13
N LEU A 29 -3.19 11.45 -19.28
CA LEU A 29 -3.18 12.31 -18.09
C LEU A 29 -2.05 11.92 -17.12
N THR A 30 -1.89 10.62 -16.85
CA THR A 30 -0.83 10.13 -15.95
C THR A 30 0.56 10.47 -16.50
N ILE A 31 0.79 10.24 -17.80
CA ILE A 31 2.06 10.60 -18.45
C ILE A 31 2.28 12.12 -18.44
N ALA A 32 1.23 12.91 -18.70
CA ALA A 32 1.33 14.37 -18.71
C ALA A 32 1.69 14.93 -17.33
N ILE A 33 1.09 14.38 -16.25
CA ILE A 33 1.44 14.76 -14.87
C ILE A 33 2.91 14.41 -14.59
N GLY A 34 3.36 13.18 -14.93
CA GLY A 34 4.75 12.78 -14.75
C GLY A 34 5.72 13.66 -15.53
N ALA A 35 5.43 13.95 -16.79
CA ALA A 35 6.24 14.83 -17.63
C ALA A 35 6.30 16.25 -17.07
N PHE A 36 5.17 16.80 -16.59
CA PHE A 36 5.12 18.11 -15.98
C PHE A 36 5.97 18.19 -14.70
N LEU A 37 5.87 17.18 -13.82
CA LEU A 37 6.67 17.11 -12.59
C LEU A 37 8.17 16.99 -12.91
N CYS A 38 8.54 16.14 -13.88
CA CYS A 38 9.92 16.04 -14.35
C CYS A 38 10.43 17.37 -14.92
N TYR A 39 9.65 18.02 -15.76
CA TYR A 39 10.03 19.33 -16.35
C TYR A 39 10.26 20.38 -15.26
N LYS A 40 9.36 20.47 -14.27
CA LYS A 40 9.53 21.41 -13.14
C LYS A 40 10.69 21.02 -12.23
N GLY A 41 10.86 19.74 -11.93
CA GLY A 41 11.96 19.24 -11.09
C GLY A 41 13.33 19.42 -11.73
N LEU A 42 13.44 19.32 -13.05
CA LEU A 42 14.69 19.57 -13.76
C LEU A 42 15.19 21.02 -13.58
N GLY A 43 14.31 21.99 -13.34
CA GLY A 43 14.67 23.38 -13.05
C GLY A 43 15.61 23.51 -11.84
N THR A 44 15.51 22.62 -10.85
CA THR A 44 16.42 22.58 -9.70
C THR A 44 17.88 22.41 -10.12
N PHE A 45 18.13 21.62 -11.15
CA PHE A 45 19.46 21.30 -11.63
C PHE A 45 19.92 22.24 -12.75
N THR A 46 19.02 22.68 -13.62
CA THR A 46 19.35 23.47 -14.81
C THR A 46 19.32 24.98 -14.56
N THR A 47 18.39 25.47 -13.73
CA THR A 47 18.21 26.90 -13.44
C THR A 47 18.96 27.32 -12.19
N TYR A 48 18.89 26.52 -11.13
CA TYR A 48 19.53 26.82 -9.84
C TYR A 48 20.90 26.16 -9.66
N ASN A 49 21.36 25.33 -10.62
CA ASN A 49 22.67 24.67 -10.65
C ASN A 49 23.00 23.80 -9.42
N HIS A 50 21.99 23.24 -8.74
CA HIS A 50 22.22 22.30 -7.66
C HIS A 50 22.78 20.98 -8.18
N SER A 51 23.71 20.39 -7.44
CA SER A 51 24.27 19.08 -7.74
C SER A 51 23.26 17.97 -7.40
N ILE A 52 23.20 16.92 -8.23
CA ILE A 52 22.40 15.70 -7.94
C ILE A 52 22.84 15.07 -6.61
N SER A 53 24.13 15.10 -6.29
CA SER A 53 24.65 14.59 -5.02
C SER A 53 24.19 15.41 -3.83
N GLU A 54 24.15 16.75 -3.96
CA GLU A 54 23.59 17.62 -2.94
C GLU A 54 22.11 17.35 -2.72
N PHE A 55 21.33 17.28 -3.79
CA PHE A 55 19.90 16.96 -3.72
C PHE A 55 19.61 15.63 -3.03
N LEU A 56 20.35 14.57 -3.34
CA LEU A 56 20.09 13.23 -2.81
C LEU A 56 20.62 12.99 -1.40
N PHE A 57 21.74 13.64 -1.02
CA PHE A 57 22.46 13.32 0.23
C PHE A 57 22.45 14.48 1.25
N SER A 58 22.06 15.70 0.88
CA SER A 58 21.90 16.75 1.86
C SER A 58 20.60 16.59 2.64
N ALA A 59 20.66 16.84 3.94
CA ALA A 59 19.49 16.86 4.83
C ALA A 59 18.88 18.26 5.00
N ASP A 60 19.55 19.30 4.47
CA ASP A 60 19.12 20.68 4.61
C ASP A 60 18.02 21.01 3.58
N TRP A 61 16.81 21.26 4.04
CA TRP A 61 15.70 21.68 3.21
C TRP A 61 15.24 23.09 3.59
N ALA A 62 15.64 24.06 2.82
CA ALA A 62 15.26 25.46 2.97
C ALA A 62 15.22 26.15 1.59
N PRO A 63 14.28 25.79 0.72
CA PRO A 63 14.14 26.43 -0.59
C PRO A 63 13.71 27.88 -0.40
N SER A 64 14.28 28.81 -1.16
CA SER A 64 13.93 30.22 -1.14
C SER A 64 14.18 30.87 -2.49
N ASP A 65 13.19 31.59 -2.99
CA ASP A 65 13.31 32.37 -4.23
C ASP A 65 14.11 33.67 -4.02
N ASP A 66 14.29 34.08 -2.77
CA ASP A 66 14.99 35.36 -2.40
C ASP A 66 16.51 35.19 -2.30
N VAL A 67 17.02 33.97 -2.40
CA VAL A 67 18.44 33.64 -2.27
C VAL A 67 19.03 33.24 -3.62
N GLU A 68 20.17 33.82 -4.00
CA GLU A 68 20.90 33.35 -5.19
C GLU A 68 21.16 31.84 -5.10
N GLY A 69 20.76 31.08 -6.15
CA GLY A 69 20.82 29.63 -6.18
C GLY A 69 19.61 28.92 -5.60
N GLY A 70 18.51 29.61 -5.21
CA GLY A 70 17.24 28.96 -4.82
C GLY A 70 17.23 28.33 -3.41
N GLY A 71 18.25 28.60 -2.58
CA GLY A 71 18.38 28.09 -1.22
C GLY A 71 18.92 26.65 -1.15
N LYS A 72 18.59 25.92 -0.09
CA LYS A 72 19.04 24.54 0.14
C LYS A 72 17.93 23.54 -0.23
N VAL A 73 18.24 22.55 -1.05
CA VAL A 73 17.24 21.61 -1.62
C VAL A 73 17.61 20.13 -1.35
N GLY A 74 18.03 19.81 -0.15
CA GLY A 74 18.38 18.44 0.24
C GLY A 74 17.16 17.55 0.45
N ALA A 75 16.99 16.49 -0.36
CA ALA A 75 15.87 15.54 -0.27
C ALA A 75 16.14 14.33 0.63
N ALA A 76 17.34 14.18 1.18
CA ALA A 76 17.74 13.02 1.97
C ALA A 76 16.79 12.73 3.14
N ILE A 77 16.35 13.77 3.84
CA ILE A 77 15.45 13.65 4.99
C ILE A 77 14.09 13.03 4.59
N PHE A 78 13.56 13.42 3.44
CA PHE A 78 12.28 12.90 2.93
C PHE A 78 12.41 11.45 2.43
N ILE A 79 13.50 11.15 1.72
CA ILE A 79 13.80 9.81 1.21
C ILE A 79 13.97 8.84 2.40
N PHE A 80 14.82 9.18 3.34
CA PHE A 80 15.10 8.35 4.51
C PHE A 80 13.87 8.21 5.41
N GLY A 81 13.16 9.30 5.66
CA GLY A 81 11.92 9.31 6.43
C GLY A 81 10.86 8.38 5.82
N SER A 82 10.66 8.43 4.50
CA SER A 82 9.72 7.55 3.81
C SER A 82 10.12 6.08 3.92
N ILE A 83 11.40 5.76 3.74
CA ILE A 83 11.91 4.38 3.85
C ILE A 83 11.68 3.84 5.26
N VAL A 84 12.05 4.60 6.30
CA VAL A 84 11.92 4.18 7.70
C VAL A 84 10.45 4.02 8.08
N THR A 85 9.59 4.96 7.69
CA THR A 85 8.16 4.90 7.99
C THR A 85 7.49 3.70 7.31
N CYS A 86 7.78 3.45 6.03
CA CYS A 86 7.25 2.30 5.31
C CYS A 86 7.80 0.97 5.84
N ALA A 87 9.08 0.90 6.19
CA ALA A 87 9.69 -0.29 6.79
C ALA A 87 9.04 -0.62 8.14
N LEU A 88 8.81 0.39 8.98
CA LEU A 88 8.11 0.23 10.25
C LEU A 88 6.67 -0.24 10.05
N ALA A 89 5.95 0.37 9.12
CA ALA A 89 4.58 -0.03 8.78
C ALA A 89 4.50 -1.49 8.34
N LEU A 90 5.41 -1.92 7.47
CA LEU A 90 5.48 -3.32 7.04
C LEU A 90 5.86 -4.28 8.16
N ALA A 91 6.83 -3.91 9.00
CA ALA A 91 7.25 -4.73 10.13
C ALA A 91 6.09 -4.99 11.10
N ILE A 92 5.20 -4.02 11.26
CA ILE A 92 3.99 -4.17 12.08
C ILE A 92 2.90 -4.92 11.31
N ALA A 93 2.53 -4.45 10.10
CA ALA A 93 1.38 -4.97 9.39
C ALA A 93 1.55 -6.42 8.89
N THR A 94 2.74 -6.78 8.38
CA THR A 94 2.95 -8.08 7.72
C THR A 94 2.66 -9.27 8.63
N PRO A 95 3.20 -9.38 9.85
CA PRO A 95 2.93 -10.53 10.71
C PRO A 95 1.45 -10.65 11.08
N PHE A 96 0.79 -9.53 11.41
CA PHE A 96 -0.64 -9.55 11.72
C PHE A 96 -1.50 -9.90 10.51
N SER A 97 -1.18 -9.37 9.34
CA SER A 97 -1.90 -9.67 8.08
C SER A 97 -1.77 -11.13 7.70
N LEU A 98 -0.57 -11.69 7.74
CA LEU A 98 -0.33 -13.10 7.41
C LEU A 98 -1.01 -14.03 8.43
N ALA A 99 -0.92 -13.72 9.72
CA ALA A 99 -1.61 -14.48 10.75
C ALA A 99 -3.14 -14.46 10.54
N THR A 100 -3.71 -13.30 10.22
CA THR A 100 -5.14 -13.15 9.93
C THR A 100 -5.54 -13.89 8.66
N ALA A 101 -4.73 -13.83 7.60
CA ALA A 101 -4.98 -14.56 6.36
C ALA A 101 -4.96 -16.08 6.60
N ILE A 102 -3.97 -16.60 7.34
CA ILE A 102 -3.91 -18.03 7.71
C ILE A 102 -5.10 -18.41 8.58
N PHE A 103 -5.47 -17.57 9.56
CA PHE A 103 -6.63 -17.82 10.41
C PHE A 103 -7.91 -17.99 9.58
N MET A 104 -8.18 -17.04 8.69
CA MET A 104 -9.42 -17.02 7.91
C MET A 104 -9.47 -18.04 6.76
N THR A 105 -8.34 -18.62 6.35
CA THR A 105 -8.30 -19.61 5.26
C THR A 105 -8.09 -21.02 5.75
N GLU A 106 -7.22 -21.21 6.75
CA GLU A 106 -6.77 -22.52 7.18
C GLU A 106 -7.28 -22.94 8.56
N ILE A 107 -7.42 -21.99 9.52
CA ILE A 107 -7.79 -22.32 10.90
C ILE A 107 -9.31 -22.31 11.09
N SER A 108 -9.98 -21.26 10.68
CA SER A 108 -11.44 -21.13 10.82
C SER A 108 -12.06 -20.47 9.59
N PRO A 109 -12.24 -21.20 8.48
CA PRO A 109 -12.81 -20.65 7.25
C PRO A 109 -14.23 -20.11 7.40
N GLU A 110 -15.02 -20.67 8.29
CA GLU A 110 -16.41 -20.23 8.54
C GLU A 110 -16.43 -18.86 9.24
N LEU A 111 -15.66 -18.68 10.33
CA LEU A 111 -15.51 -17.40 11.00
C LEU A 111 -14.80 -16.38 10.07
N GLY A 112 -13.82 -16.85 9.32
CA GLY A 112 -13.13 -16.05 8.31
C GLY A 112 -14.10 -15.42 7.32
N LYS A 113 -14.95 -16.21 6.68
CA LYS A 113 -15.94 -15.72 5.70
C LYS A 113 -17.04 -14.86 6.33
N ARG A 114 -17.49 -15.22 7.54
CA ARG A 114 -18.65 -14.58 8.16
C ARG A 114 -18.32 -13.23 8.82
N PHE A 115 -17.14 -13.09 9.42
CA PHE A 115 -16.78 -11.93 10.22
C PHE A 115 -15.49 -11.23 9.76
N VAL A 116 -14.41 -11.99 9.55
CA VAL A 116 -13.09 -11.40 9.28
C VAL A 116 -13.04 -10.77 7.89
N GLN A 117 -13.52 -11.48 6.88
CA GLN A 117 -13.50 -10.99 5.51
C GLN A 117 -14.35 -9.72 5.32
N PRO A 118 -15.62 -9.63 5.78
CA PRO A 118 -16.38 -8.39 5.72
C PRO A 118 -15.73 -7.23 6.48
N ALA A 119 -15.13 -7.50 7.65
CA ALA A 119 -14.40 -6.49 8.38
C ALA A 119 -13.21 -5.95 7.58
N VAL A 120 -12.38 -6.82 7.01
CA VAL A 120 -11.26 -6.45 6.15
C VAL A 120 -11.73 -5.64 4.94
N GLU A 121 -12.83 -6.04 4.30
CA GLU A 121 -13.42 -5.32 3.15
C GLU A 121 -13.91 -3.91 3.52
N ILE A 122 -14.51 -3.74 4.69
CA ILE A 122 -14.89 -2.42 5.21
C ILE A 122 -13.64 -1.54 5.40
N PHE A 123 -12.58 -2.06 5.99
CA PHE A 123 -11.34 -1.33 6.20
C PHE A 123 -10.68 -0.91 4.87
N VAL A 124 -10.74 -1.74 3.82
CA VAL A 124 -10.25 -1.36 2.48
C VAL A 124 -11.03 -0.16 1.91
N GLY A 125 -12.32 -0.08 2.20
CA GLY A 125 -13.21 0.98 1.70
C GLY A 125 -13.08 2.33 2.40
N ILE A 126 -12.41 2.40 3.56
CA ILE A 126 -12.25 3.67 4.30
C ILE A 126 -11.25 4.58 3.56
N PRO A 127 -11.61 5.85 3.29
CA PRO A 127 -10.68 6.82 2.71
C PRO A 127 -9.44 7.03 3.60
N SER A 128 -8.26 7.13 2.99
CA SER A 128 -6.99 7.30 3.71
C SER A 128 -6.93 8.52 4.62
N VAL A 129 -7.60 9.60 4.23
CA VAL A 129 -7.74 10.83 5.04
C VAL A 129 -8.37 10.54 6.42
N VAL A 130 -9.30 9.58 6.50
CA VAL A 130 -9.93 9.20 7.78
C VAL A 130 -8.91 8.52 8.70
N TYR A 131 -8.04 7.66 8.15
CA TYR A 131 -6.95 7.07 8.92
C TYR A 131 -5.98 8.12 9.44
N GLY A 132 -5.60 9.10 8.60
CA GLY A 132 -4.75 10.22 8.99
C GLY A 132 -5.39 11.07 10.09
N TRP A 133 -6.69 11.38 9.96
CA TRP A 133 -7.43 12.15 10.96
C TRP A 133 -7.57 11.40 12.30
N LEU A 134 -7.85 10.11 12.28
CA LEU A 134 -7.86 9.27 13.49
C LEU A 134 -6.46 9.19 14.10
N GLY A 135 -5.43 9.08 13.29
CA GLY A 135 -4.04 9.14 13.73
C GLY A 135 -3.73 10.43 14.47
N LEU A 136 -4.11 11.56 13.87
CA LEU A 136 -3.91 12.89 14.44
C LEU A 136 -4.67 13.08 15.76
N THR A 137 -5.94 12.69 15.81
CA THR A 137 -6.83 12.98 16.95
C THR A 137 -6.69 11.98 18.09
N ILE A 138 -6.31 10.74 17.83
CA ILE A 138 -6.25 9.67 18.84
C ILE A 138 -4.80 9.22 19.06
N LEU A 139 -4.09 8.84 17.99
CA LEU A 139 -2.78 8.19 18.13
C LEU A 139 -1.68 9.18 18.53
N VAL A 140 -1.66 10.38 17.94
CA VAL A 140 -0.67 11.41 18.28
C VAL A 140 -0.76 11.83 19.76
N PRO A 141 -1.94 12.16 20.34
CA PRO A 141 -2.07 12.41 21.76
C PRO A 141 -1.68 11.20 22.62
N LEU A 142 -2.09 10.00 22.23
CA LEU A 142 -1.76 8.77 22.95
C LEU A 142 -0.25 8.53 23.03
N ILE A 143 0.48 8.70 21.93
CA ILE A 143 1.94 8.58 21.88
C ILE A 143 2.58 9.66 22.75
N LYS A 144 2.10 10.91 22.67
CA LYS A 144 2.57 12.01 23.49
C LYS A 144 2.47 11.67 25.00
N ASP A 145 1.33 11.14 25.42
CA ASP A 145 1.07 10.85 26.85
C ASP A 145 1.85 9.62 27.33
N ILE A 146 1.94 8.55 26.54
CA ILE A 146 2.68 7.32 26.90
C ILE A 146 4.19 7.60 27.03
N PHE A 147 4.76 8.35 26.10
CA PHE A 147 6.20 8.61 26.07
C PHE A 147 6.58 9.93 26.73
N HIS A 148 5.62 10.66 27.34
CA HIS A 148 5.83 11.95 28.00
C HIS A 148 6.55 12.98 27.11
N LEU A 149 6.22 13.03 25.82
CA LEU A 149 6.83 13.89 24.81
C LEU A 149 6.16 15.28 24.81
N ARG A 150 6.89 16.29 24.33
CA ARG A 150 6.30 17.62 24.08
C ARG A 150 5.29 17.58 22.93
N PHE A 151 5.59 16.82 21.88
CA PHE A 151 4.76 16.61 20.70
C PHE A 151 4.68 15.11 20.43
N GLY A 152 3.51 14.64 19.99
CA GLY A 152 3.28 13.22 19.65
C GLY A 152 3.50 12.90 18.16
N PHE A 153 3.74 13.92 17.35
CA PHE A 153 4.07 13.75 15.93
C PHE A 153 5.40 13.00 15.80
N SER A 154 5.39 11.92 15.05
CA SER A 154 6.56 11.05 14.96
C SER A 154 6.45 10.05 13.82
N VAL A 155 7.60 9.54 13.38
CA VAL A 155 7.69 8.39 12.47
C VAL A 155 6.96 7.16 13.02
N LEU A 156 6.93 6.99 14.35
CA LEU A 156 6.18 5.92 15.00
C LEU A 156 4.68 6.05 14.78
N ALA A 157 4.13 7.26 14.97
CA ALA A 157 2.72 7.53 14.73
C ALA A 157 2.35 7.27 13.26
N ALA A 158 3.12 7.81 12.32
CA ALA A 158 2.92 7.60 10.90
C ALA A 158 3.04 6.11 10.51
N GLY A 159 4.04 5.40 11.03
CA GLY A 159 4.22 3.96 10.80
C GLY A 159 3.05 3.11 11.28
N ILE A 160 2.47 3.42 12.45
CA ILE A 160 1.28 2.72 12.96
C ILE A 160 0.05 3.01 12.10
N VAL A 161 -0.20 4.27 11.74
CA VAL A 161 -1.33 4.64 10.84
C VAL A 161 -1.22 3.91 9.51
N LEU A 162 -0.02 3.94 8.88
CA LEU A 162 0.22 3.20 7.65
C LEU A 162 0.05 1.69 7.83
N ALA A 163 0.51 1.12 8.95
CA ALA A 163 0.36 -0.29 9.23
C ALA A 163 -1.11 -0.71 9.27
N VAL A 164 -1.96 0.06 9.97
CA VAL A 164 -3.41 -0.19 10.02
C VAL A 164 -4.04 -0.09 8.63
N MET A 165 -3.59 0.85 7.82
CA MET A 165 -4.13 1.09 6.48
C MET A 165 -3.73 0.01 5.46
N ILE A 166 -2.48 -0.51 5.53
CA ILE A 166 -2.02 -1.56 4.60
C ILE A 166 -2.40 -2.96 5.07
N PHE A 167 -2.70 -3.15 6.36
CA PHE A 167 -3.10 -4.43 6.96
C PHE A 167 -4.22 -5.13 6.18
N PRO A 168 -5.36 -4.50 5.86
CA PRO A 168 -6.44 -5.17 5.15
C PRO A 168 -6.06 -5.54 3.71
N THR A 169 -5.23 -4.74 3.05
CA THR A 169 -4.75 -5.03 1.69
C THR A 169 -3.85 -6.27 1.67
N ILE A 170 -2.87 -6.35 2.57
CA ILE A 170 -1.98 -7.52 2.66
C ILE A 170 -2.80 -8.76 3.06
N THR A 171 -3.74 -8.62 4.02
CA THR A 171 -4.57 -9.72 4.50
C THR A 171 -5.42 -10.32 3.38
N SER A 172 -6.10 -9.48 2.60
CA SER A 172 -6.95 -9.94 1.48
C SER A 172 -6.15 -10.69 0.43
N LEU A 173 -5.05 -10.09 -0.04
CA LEU A 173 -4.20 -10.69 -1.07
C LEU A 173 -3.49 -11.96 -0.58
N ALA A 174 -3.06 -11.99 0.68
CA ALA A 174 -2.48 -13.19 1.28
C ALA A 174 -3.51 -14.32 1.42
N ALA A 175 -4.74 -13.99 1.79
CA ALA A 175 -5.82 -14.97 1.86
C ALA A 175 -6.13 -15.57 0.48
N ASP A 176 -6.15 -14.75 -0.58
CA ASP A 176 -6.35 -15.22 -1.94
C ASP A 176 -5.19 -16.12 -2.41
N ALA A 177 -3.95 -15.76 -2.07
CA ALA A 177 -2.78 -16.59 -2.34
C ALA A 177 -2.86 -17.96 -1.65
N LEU A 178 -3.29 -18.01 -0.39
CA LEU A 178 -3.47 -19.27 0.34
C LEU A 178 -4.63 -20.12 -0.23
N ARG A 179 -5.73 -19.48 -0.63
CA ARG A 179 -6.88 -20.16 -1.26
C ARG A 179 -6.56 -20.74 -2.64
N SER A 180 -5.61 -20.14 -3.36
CA SER A 180 -5.20 -20.62 -4.69
C SER A 180 -4.47 -21.96 -4.67
N ILE A 181 -3.96 -22.41 -3.50
CA ILE A 181 -3.27 -23.68 -3.36
C ILE A 181 -4.27 -24.85 -3.49
N PRO A 182 -4.03 -25.79 -4.44
CA PRO A 182 -4.93 -26.91 -4.67
C PRO A 182 -5.16 -27.78 -3.42
N GLN A 183 -6.38 -28.25 -3.22
CA GLN A 183 -6.76 -29.10 -2.07
C GLN A 183 -5.97 -30.40 -2.01
N GLY A 184 -5.50 -30.91 -3.15
CA GLY A 184 -4.65 -32.12 -3.22
C GLY A 184 -3.39 -32.06 -2.36
N TYR A 185 -2.77 -30.88 -2.22
CA TYR A 185 -1.58 -30.69 -1.35
C TYR A 185 -1.94 -30.93 0.12
N ARG A 186 -3.10 -30.42 0.55
CA ARG A 186 -3.59 -30.61 1.92
C ARG A 186 -3.97 -32.07 2.17
N ALA A 187 -4.69 -32.69 1.24
CA ALA A 187 -5.11 -34.08 1.33
C ALA A 187 -3.91 -35.04 1.38
N ALA A 188 -2.90 -34.83 0.54
CA ALA A 188 -1.68 -35.63 0.54
C ALA A 188 -0.92 -35.49 1.87
N SER A 189 -0.79 -34.29 2.43
CA SER A 189 -0.14 -34.06 3.72
C SER A 189 -0.86 -34.79 4.86
N TYR A 190 -2.18 -34.70 4.91
CA TYR A 190 -2.98 -35.43 5.90
C TYR A 190 -2.91 -36.95 5.72
N GLY A 191 -2.86 -37.43 4.47
CA GLY A 191 -2.67 -38.86 4.16
C GLY A 191 -1.35 -39.44 4.65
N LEU A 192 -0.32 -38.58 4.80
CA LEU A 192 0.97 -38.92 5.40
C LEU A 192 0.98 -38.79 6.95
N GLY A 193 -0.18 -38.52 7.57
CA GLY A 193 -0.31 -38.39 9.02
C GLY A 193 0.13 -37.03 9.60
N ALA A 194 0.31 -36.00 8.77
CA ALA A 194 0.66 -34.67 9.26
C ALA A 194 -0.50 -34.02 10.03
N THR A 195 -0.17 -33.29 11.11
CA THR A 195 -1.12 -32.48 11.84
C THR A 195 -1.52 -31.25 11.02
N ARG A 196 -2.64 -30.61 11.40
CA ARG A 196 -3.10 -29.37 10.73
C ARG A 196 -2.03 -28.29 10.70
N TRP A 197 -1.36 -28.05 11.82
CA TRP A 197 -0.29 -27.05 11.91
C TRP A 197 0.93 -27.42 11.02
N GLN A 198 1.30 -28.68 11.00
CA GLN A 198 2.38 -29.15 10.11
C GLN A 198 2.03 -28.94 8.63
N THR A 199 0.79 -29.23 8.25
CA THR A 199 0.29 -29.01 6.89
C THR A 199 0.35 -27.51 6.53
N ILE A 200 -0.13 -26.63 7.40
CA ILE A 200 -0.08 -25.18 7.17
C ILE A 200 1.37 -24.70 7.03
N ALA A 201 2.21 -24.99 8.03
CA ALA A 201 3.55 -24.41 8.11
C ALA A 201 4.55 -25.01 7.10
N LYS A 202 4.42 -26.31 6.75
CA LYS A 202 5.41 -27.02 5.92
C LYS A 202 4.93 -27.26 4.48
N VAL A 203 3.64 -27.11 4.20
CA VAL A 203 3.09 -27.38 2.86
C VAL A 203 2.39 -26.15 2.30
N VAL A 204 1.36 -25.63 2.96
CA VAL A 204 0.50 -24.56 2.40
C VAL A 204 1.25 -23.23 2.33
N VAL A 205 1.87 -22.78 3.42
CA VAL A 205 2.60 -21.50 3.46
C VAL A 205 3.81 -21.50 2.51
N PRO A 206 4.68 -22.53 2.48
CA PRO A 206 5.76 -22.59 1.50
C PRO A 206 5.27 -22.67 0.04
N ALA A 207 4.18 -23.39 -0.22
CA ALA A 207 3.59 -23.45 -1.57
C ALA A 207 3.00 -22.10 -2.01
N ALA A 208 2.50 -21.28 -1.07
CA ALA A 208 1.92 -19.97 -1.33
C ALA A 208 2.95 -18.83 -1.27
N VAL A 209 4.23 -19.08 -1.01
CA VAL A 209 5.24 -18.04 -0.68
C VAL A 209 5.30 -16.93 -1.74
N THR A 210 5.27 -17.27 -3.02
CA THR A 210 5.30 -16.28 -4.10
C THR A 210 4.10 -15.34 -4.04
N GLY A 211 2.90 -15.86 -3.80
CA GLY A 211 1.69 -15.07 -3.63
C GLY A 211 1.71 -14.22 -2.35
N LEU A 212 2.23 -14.79 -1.25
CA LEU A 212 2.38 -14.06 0.01
C LEU A 212 3.38 -12.90 -0.11
N MET A 213 4.52 -13.11 -0.80
CA MET A 213 5.48 -12.04 -1.07
C MET A 213 4.86 -10.96 -1.97
N THR A 214 4.08 -11.35 -2.98
CA THR A 214 3.34 -10.39 -3.82
C THR A 214 2.38 -9.55 -2.99
N ALA A 215 1.66 -10.14 -2.04
CA ALA A 215 0.77 -9.42 -1.13
C ALA A 215 1.53 -8.36 -0.30
N VAL A 216 2.70 -8.72 0.23
CA VAL A 216 3.56 -7.79 0.98
C VAL A 216 4.10 -6.67 0.09
N ILE A 217 4.57 -6.99 -1.13
CA ILE A 217 5.07 -5.99 -2.09
C ILE A 217 3.96 -5.01 -2.50
N LEU A 218 2.74 -5.50 -2.73
CA LEU A 218 1.60 -4.62 -3.04
C LEU A 218 1.19 -3.77 -1.84
N GLY A 219 1.28 -4.29 -0.62
CA GLY A 219 1.12 -3.51 0.61
C GLY A 219 2.18 -2.41 0.73
N LEU A 220 3.43 -2.74 0.42
CA LEU A 220 4.53 -1.75 0.38
C LEU A 220 4.28 -0.66 -0.66
N ALA A 221 3.89 -1.02 -1.89
CA ALA A 221 3.57 -0.07 -2.94
C ALA A 221 2.46 0.89 -2.52
N ARG A 222 1.43 0.38 -1.82
CA ARG A 222 0.37 1.20 -1.25
C ARG A 222 0.90 2.15 -0.17
N ALA A 223 1.77 1.68 0.73
CA ALA A 223 2.36 2.51 1.78
C ALA A 223 3.19 3.67 1.20
N PHE A 224 3.99 3.41 0.17
CA PHE A 224 4.76 4.46 -0.51
C PHE A 224 3.90 5.48 -1.26
N GLY A 225 2.73 5.08 -1.74
CA GLY A 225 1.79 5.98 -2.43
C GLY A 225 1.00 6.89 -1.50
N GLU A 226 1.07 6.68 -0.18
CA GLU A 226 0.19 7.35 0.78
C GLU A 226 0.83 8.62 1.35
N ALA A 227 0.54 9.76 0.72
CA ALA A 227 1.06 11.05 1.16
C ALA A 227 0.18 11.72 2.22
N LEU A 228 -1.16 11.67 2.06
CA LEU A 228 -2.09 12.46 2.89
C LEU A 228 -2.16 11.96 4.34
N ALA A 229 -2.29 10.66 4.56
CA ALA A 229 -2.37 10.11 5.91
C ALA A 229 -1.08 10.37 6.69
N VAL A 230 0.08 10.26 6.02
CA VAL A 230 1.39 10.51 6.62
C VAL A 230 1.58 11.99 6.95
N ALA A 231 1.24 12.90 6.03
CA ALA A 231 1.38 14.34 6.22
C ALA A 231 0.54 14.89 7.39
N MET A 232 -0.52 14.19 7.80
CA MET A 232 -1.34 14.59 8.95
C MET A 232 -0.73 14.19 10.31
N VAL A 233 0.22 13.25 10.34
CA VAL A 233 0.66 12.57 11.58
C VAL A 233 2.17 12.73 11.83
N ILE A 234 2.91 13.20 10.83
CA ILE A 234 4.33 13.56 10.92
C ILE A 234 4.51 15.06 11.09
#